data_caaca01b3c7a14aa5554135b46627aea
#
_entry.id   caaca01b3c7a14aa5554135b46627aea
#
_cell.length_a   1.000
_cell.length_b   1.000
_cell.length_c   1.000
_cell.angle_alpha   90.00
_cell.angle_beta   90.00
_cell.angle_gamma   90.00
#
_symmetry.space_group_name_H-M   'P 1'
#
loop_
_entity.id
_entity.type
_entity.pdbx_description
1 polymer ?
#
loop_
_entity_poly.entity_id
_entity_poly.type
_entity_poly.pdbx_seq_one_letter_code
_entity_poly.pdbx_strand_id
1 'polypeptide(L)'
;MVNVPLDLLVCKVTELCPESCSCVKRPYNRSFEISCPPGTLNSLPYHLPDPNEPPPRYGRFDLRFAGSALKFLESRDYFANSSRVDISNSKVETVTDDAWRSLRGVDRVDLSRNRLTALPRLLQTENITFRWIALHGNPLSCDCDQSWLESWLKSLGGALHQPDSVQCHSPDWLKHRSVVSLQSDDFCRNPSTERMRFAFKVCRHC
;
A
#
# COMPACT_ATOMS: atom_id res chain seq x y z
N MET A 1 -27.97 -16.04 -33.26
CA MET A 1 -27.62 -15.13 -32.11
C MET A 1 -26.35 -15.69 -31.49
N VAL A 2 -25.25 -14.97 -31.58
CA VAL A 2 -23.99 -15.40 -30.94
C VAL A 2 -24.14 -15.12 -29.45
N ASN A 3 -24.13 -16.18 -28.62
CA ASN A 3 -24.09 -16.03 -27.15
C ASN A 3 -22.70 -15.54 -26.77
N VAL A 4 -22.53 -14.22 -26.64
CA VAL A 4 -21.33 -13.65 -26.05
C VAL A 4 -21.39 -13.88 -24.54
N PRO A 5 -20.39 -14.55 -23.94
CA PRO A 5 -20.32 -14.70 -22.49
C PRO A 5 -20.42 -13.34 -21.80
N LEU A 6 -21.21 -13.24 -20.73
CA LEU A 6 -21.50 -11.98 -20.03
C LEU A 6 -20.23 -11.30 -19.47
N ASP A 7 -19.22 -12.08 -19.13
CA ASP A 7 -17.90 -11.63 -18.65
C ASP A 7 -17.07 -10.93 -19.73
N LEU A 8 -17.38 -11.14 -21.01
CA LEU A 8 -16.77 -10.45 -22.16
C LEU A 8 -17.48 -9.16 -22.54
N LEU A 9 -18.65 -8.88 -21.98
CA LEU A 9 -19.34 -7.61 -22.21
C LEU A 9 -18.64 -6.48 -21.47
N VAL A 10 -17.95 -5.62 -22.20
CA VAL A 10 -17.25 -4.45 -21.70
C VAL A 10 -17.65 -3.20 -22.48
N CYS A 11 -17.85 -2.10 -21.78
CA CYS A 11 -18.10 -0.80 -22.39
C CYS A 11 -16.89 0.10 -22.14
N LYS A 12 -16.21 0.52 -23.21
CA LYS A 12 -15.13 1.50 -23.11
C LYS A 12 -15.71 2.89 -22.86
N VAL A 13 -15.09 3.62 -21.97
CA VAL A 13 -15.42 5.02 -21.65
C VAL A 13 -14.21 5.86 -22.02
N THR A 14 -14.39 6.81 -22.92
CA THR A 14 -13.32 7.71 -23.40
C THR A 14 -13.42 9.08 -22.75
N GLU A 15 -14.60 9.49 -22.38
CA GLU A 15 -14.86 10.79 -21.76
C GLU A 15 -14.28 10.81 -20.35
N LEU A 16 -13.48 11.84 -20.03
CA LEU A 16 -12.75 12.00 -18.75
C LEU A 16 -11.80 10.83 -18.41
N CYS A 17 -11.58 9.87 -19.29
CA CYS A 17 -10.56 8.84 -19.08
C CYS A 17 -9.17 9.52 -19.12
N PRO A 18 -8.28 9.28 -18.13
CA PRO A 18 -6.95 9.86 -18.16
C PRO A 18 -6.18 9.45 -19.42
N GLU A 19 -5.38 10.36 -19.96
CA GLU A 19 -4.56 10.08 -21.15
C GLU A 19 -3.72 8.82 -20.96
N SER A 20 -3.60 8.03 -22.00
CA SER A 20 -2.91 6.74 -22.01
C SER A 20 -3.51 5.64 -21.12
N CYS A 21 -4.59 5.90 -20.39
CA CYS A 21 -5.27 4.90 -19.58
C CYS A 21 -6.44 4.26 -20.36
N SER A 22 -6.89 3.11 -19.86
CA SER A 22 -8.09 2.43 -20.33
C SER A 22 -9.15 2.48 -19.25
N CYS A 23 -10.33 2.97 -19.60
CA CYS A 23 -11.48 3.05 -18.71
C CYS A 23 -12.57 2.11 -19.22
N VAL A 24 -12.89 1.08 -18.46
CA VAL A 24 -13.75 -0.01 -18.88
C VAL A 24 -14.82 -0.30 -17.83
N LYS A 25 -16.09 -0.14 -18.22
CA LYS A 25 -17.22 -0.60 -17.41
C LYS A 25 -17.44 -2.09 -17.63
N ARG A 26 -17.50 -2.85 -16.54
CA ARG A 26 -17.78 -4.29 -16.53
C ARG A 26 -19.14 -4.57 -15.91
N PRO A 27 -20.19 -4.70 -16.74
CA PRO A 27 -21.56 -4.86 -16.25
C PRO A 27 -21.75 -6.07 -15.33
N TYR A 28 -21.05 -7.17 -15.63
CA TYR A 28 -21.18 -8.42 -14.91
C TYR A 28 -20.82 -8.32 -13.42
N ASN A 29 -19.68 -7.70 -13.09
CA ASN A 29 -19.23 -7.55 -11.71
C ASN A 29 -19.49 -6.16 -11.13
N ARG A 30 -20.24 -5.32 -11.86
CA ARG A 30 -20.55 -3.93 -11.48
C ARG A 30 -19.32 -3.13 -11.07
N SER A 31 -18.21 -3.32 -11.78
CA SER A 31 -16.98 -2.58 -11.54
C SER A 31 -16.64 -1.65 -12.70
N PHE A 32 -16.00 -0.55 -12.35
CA PHE A 32 -15.40 0.36 -13.32
C PHE A 32 -13.88 0.30 -13.19
N GLU A 33 -13.26 -0.44 -14.11
CA GLU A 33 -11.81 -0.62 -14.14
C GLU A 33 -11.16 0.57 -14.86
N ILE A 34 -10.17 1.17 -14.19
CA ILE A 34 -9.29 2.19 -14.76
C ILE A 34 -7.88 1.66 -14.66
N SER A 35 -7.28 1.37 -15.80
CA SER A 35 -5.95 0.79 -15.90
C SER A 35 -5.02 1.69 -16.70
N CYS A 36 -3.91 2.07 -16.11
CA CYS A 36 -2.88 2.90 -16.74
C CYS A 36 -1.60 2.09 -16.91
N PRO A 37 -0.98 2.11 -18.12
CA PRO A 37 0.27 1.41 -18.36
C PRO A 37 1.39 1.91 -17.44
N PRO A 38 2.38 1.07 -17.10
CA PRO A 38 3.54 1.47 -16.33
C PRO A 38 4.25 2.70 -16.90
N GLY A 39 4.66 3.63 -16.04
CA GLY A 39 5.39 4.84 -16.41
C GLY A 39 4.55 5.99 -16.98
N THR A 40 3.25 5.81 -17.17
CA THR A 40 2.38 6.85 -17.74
C THR A 40 1.90 7.88 -16.74
N LEU A 41 1.72 7.50 -15.46
CA LEU A 41 1.27 8.40 -14.42
C LEU A 41 2.44 8.95 -13.60
N ASN A 42 2.59 10.27 -13.59
CA ASN A 42 3.50 11.01 -12.70
C ASN A 42 2.75 11.61 -11.49
N SER A 43 1.45 11.77 -11.62
CA SER A 43 0.54 12.22 -10.56
C SER A 43 -0.81 11.49 -10.71
N LEU A 44 -1.54 11.38 -9.60
CA LEU A 44 -2.89 10.84 -9.65
C LEU A 44 -3.84 11.80 -10.39
N PRO A 45 -4.73 11.28 -11.25
CA PRO A 45 -5.78 12.10 -11.86
C PRO A 45 -6.61 12.81 -10.79
N TYR A 46 -6.97 14.06 -11.04
CA TYR A 46 -7.87 14.80 -10.13
C TYR A 46 -9.30 14.30 -10.23
N HIS A 47 -9.74 14.00 -11.46
CA HIS A 47 -11.08 13.51 -11.74
C HIS A 47 -10.99 12.20 -12.51
N LEU A 48 -11.97 11.36 -12.29
CA LEU A 48 -12.21 10.13 -13.04
C LEU A 48 -13.63 10.17 -13.58
N PRO A 49 -13.94 9.44 -14.67
CA PRO A 49 -15.31 9.31 -15.18
C PRO A 49 -16.24 8.80 -14.08
N ASP A 50 -17.47 9.33 -14.02
CA ASP A 50 -18.44 8.83 -13.03
C ASP A 50 -18.75 7.34 -13.29
N PRO A 51 -18.56 6.46 -12.30
CA PRO A 51 -18.88 5.05 -12.44
C PRO A 51 -20.38 4.83 -12.63
N ASN A 52 -21.23 5.81 -12.32
CA ASN A 52 -22.69 5.73 -12.36
C ASN A 52 -23.31 6.39 -13.61
N GLU A 53 -22.52 7.02 -14.48
CA GLU A 53 -23.00 7.66 -15.72
C GLU A 53 -22.42 6.99 -16.97
N PRO A 54 -23.24 6.65 -17.97
CA PRO A 54 -24.68 6.48 -17.89
C PRO A 54 -25.08 5.20 -17.13
N PRO A 55 -26.34 5.08 -16.70
CA PRO A 55 -26.80 3.84 -16.05
C PRO A 55 -26.64 2.62 -16.99
N PRO A 56 -26.46 1.39 -16.41
CA PRO A 56 -26.63 1.01 -15.00
C PRO A 56 -25.45 1.43 -14.12
N ARG A 57 -25.72 1.67 -12.82
CA ARG A 57 -24.70 2.03 -11.81
C ARG A 57 -23.71 0.89 -11.65
N TYR A 58 -22.43 1.18 -11.84
CA TYR A 58 -21.37 0.17 -11.79
C TYR A 58 -20.72 0.02 -10.42
N GLY A 59 -21.15 0.81 -9.42
CA GLY A 59 -20.72 0.65 -8.06
C GLY A 59 -19.35 1.27 -7.79
N ARG A 60 -18.28 0.46 -7.73
CA ARG A 60 -16.97 0.92 -7.22
C ARG A 60 -15.88 0.85 -8.29
N PHE A 61 -14.87 1.70 -8.14
CA PHE A 61 -13.68 1.68 -9.00
C PHE A 61 -12.77 0.49 -8.71
N ASP A 62 -12.18 -0.08 -9.75
CA ASP A 62 -11.00 -0.96 -9.72
C ASP A 62 -9.84 -0.18 -10.36
N LEU A 63 -9.01 0.45 -9.52
CA LEU A 63 -7.92 1.33 -9.95
C LEU A 63 -6.62 0.54 -10.06
N ARG A 64 -6.03 0.48 -11.25
CA ARG A 64 -4.80 -0.25 -11.57
C ARG A 64 -3.76 0.71 -12.11
N PHE A 65 -2.96 1.23 -11.23
CA PHE A 65 -1.90 2.21 -11.48
C PHE A 65 -0.51 1.65 -11.18
N ALA A 66 -0.36 0.33 -11.24
CA ALA A 66 0.91 -0.35 -10.98
C ALA A 66 2.02 0.12 -11.92
N GLY A 67 3.24 0.24 -11.43
CA GLY A 67 4.39 0.68 -12.21
C GLY A 67 4.41 2.18 -12.52
N SER A 68 3.60 2.98 -11.85
CA SER A 68 3.56 4.44 -12.02
C SER A 68 4.84 5.12 -11.53
N ALA A 69 5.12 6.33 -12.03
CA ALA A 69 6.24 7.15 -11.57
C ALA A 69 5.87 8.07 -10.39
N LEU A 70 4.79 7.75 -9.68
CA LEU A 70 4.29 8.48 -8.52
C LEU A 70 5.31 8.46 -7.39
N LYS A 71 5.70 9.64 -6.87
CA LYS A 71 6.52 9.75 -5.66
C LYS A 71 5.67 9.96 -4.41
N PHE A 72 4.55 10.65 -4.56
CA PHE A 72 3.64 10.99 -3.47
C PHE A 72 2.27 10.40 -3.76
N LEU A 73 1.68 9.76 -2.77
CA LEU A 73 0.30 9.32 -2.82
C LEU A 73 -0.54 10.24 -1.94
N GLU A 74 -1.31 11.09 -2.61
CA GLU A 74 -2.25 12.02 -1.98
C GLU A 74 -3.66 11.44 -1.97
N SER A 75 -4.50 11.94 -1.07
CA SER A 75 -5.92 11.58 -1.06
C SER A 75 -6.61 12.02 -2.35
N ARG A 76 -7.56 11.20 -2.77
CA ARG A 76 -8.50 11.50 -3.86
C ARG A 76 -9.90 11.03 -3.45
N ASP A 77 -10.90 11.82 -3.77
CA ASP A 77 -12.30 11.53 -3.40
C ASP A 77 -12.77 10.17 -3.91
N TYR A 78 -12.28 9.75 -5.07
CA TYR A 78 -12.65 8.47 -5.66
C TYR A 78 -12.08 7.26 -4.89
N PHE A 79 -11.13 7.42 -3.97
CA PHE A 79 -10.66 6.30 -3.14
C PHE A 79 -11.78 5.77 -2.24
N ALA A 80 -12.60 6.64 -1.67
CA ALA A 80 -13.73 6.23 -0.84
C ALA A 80 -14.73 5.35 -1.61
N ASN A 81 -14.78 5.49 -2.94
CA ASN A 81 -15.64 4.69 -3.82
C ASN A 81 -14.84 3.65 -4.63
N SER A 82 -13.70 3.19 -4.12
CA SER A 82 -12.88 2.18 -4.80
C SER A 82 -12.98 0.83 -4.09
N SER A 83 -13.05 -0.25 -4.87
CA SER A 83 -12.89 -1.62 -4.39
C SER A 83 -11.43 -2.05 -4.39
N ARG A 84 -10.65 -1.54 -5.33
CA ARG A 84 -9.21 -1.79 -5.44
C ARG A 84 -8.47 -0.49 -5.73
N VAL A 85 -7.32 -0.34 -5.09
CA VAL A 85 -6.29 0.65 -5.42
C VAL A 85 -4.97 -0.09 -5.50
N ASP A 86 -4.48 -0.29 -6.72
CA ASP A 86 -3.22 -0.97 -7.01
C ASP A 86 -2.19 0.06 -7.51
N ILE A 87 -1.23 0.37 -6.66
CA ILE A 87 -0.10 1.28 -6.93
C ILE A 87 1.21 0.51 -6.67
N SER A 88 1.18 -0.80 -6.90
CA SER A 88 2.36 -1.65 -6.73
C SER A 88 3.46 -1.33 -7.73
N ASN A 89 4.69 -1.69 -7.40
CA ASN A 89 5.86 -1.52 -8.27
C ASN A 89 6.02 -0.10 -8.84
N SER A 90 5.63 0.90 -8.06
CA SER A 90 5.74 2.32 -8.38
C SER A 90 6.95 2.94 -7.67
N LYS A 91 6.99 4.25 -7.58
CA LYS A 91 8.11 4.96 -6.93
C LYS A 91 7.66 5.71 -5.68
N VAL A 92 6.57 5.28 -5.05
CA VAL A 92 5.96 5.99 -3.92
C VAL A 92 6.91 5.99 -2.73
N GLU A 93 7.29 7.18 -2.32
CA GLU A 93 8.17 7.45 -1.18
C GLU A 93 7.33 7.86 0.05
N THR A 94 6.21 8.52 -0.18
CA THR A 94 5.33 9.04 0.87
C THR A 94 3.86 8.86 0.52
N VAL A 95 3.08 8.45 1.50
CA VAL A 95 1.61 8.44 1.47
C VAL A 95 1.14 9.43 2.52
N THR A 96 0.31 10.40 2.12
CA THR A 96 -0.19 11.42 3.05
C THR A 96 -1.15 10.82 4.08
N ASP A 97 -1.28 11.46 5.23
CA ASP A 97 -2.17 11.02 6.30
C ASP A 97 -3.63 10.91 5.82
N ASP A 98 -4.07 11.87 5.02
CA ASP A 98 -5.42 11.86 4.45
C ASP A 98 -5.61 10.75 3.41
N ALA A 99 -4.55 10.41 2.67
CA ALA A 99 -4.59 9.25 1.78
C ALA A 99 -4.74 7.95 2.57
N TRP A 100 -4.01 7.77 3.67
CA TRP A 100 -4.18 6.59 4.54
C TRP A 100 -5.61 6.49 5.09
N ARG A 101 -6.19 7.61 5.53
CA ARG A 101 -7.57 7.65 6.03
C ARG A 101 -8.58 7.28 4.96
N SER A 102 -8.39 7.77 3.72
CA SER A 102 -9.31 7.47 2.61
C SER A 102 -9.17 6.04 2.09
N LEU A 103 -7.97 5.45 2.16
CA LEU A 103 -7.71 4.08 1.72
C LEU A 103 -8.30 3.01 2.66
N ARG A 104 -8.60 3.32 3.92
CA ARG A 104 -9.18 2.33 4.87
C ARG A 104 -10.52 1.75 4.42
N GLY A 105 -11.27 2.46 3.57
CA GLY A 105 -12.55 2.01 3.01
C GLY A 105 -12.43 1.15 1.75
N VAL A 106 -11.22 1.00 1.22
CA VAL A 106 -10.92 0.24 0.03
C VAL A 106 -10.78 -1.24 0.39
N ASP A 107 -11.39 -2.15 -0.40
CA ASP A 107 -11.32 -3.59 -0.10
C ASP A 107 -9.91 -4.15 -0.32
N ARG A 108 -9.20 -3.66 -1.34
CA ARG A 108 -7.84 -4.11 -1.66
C ARG A 108 -6.90 -2.94 -1.96
N VAL A 109 -5.87 -2.79 -1.14
CA VAL A 109 -4.83 -1.76 -1.29
C VAL A 109 -3.49 -2.43 -1.55
N ASP A 110 -2.89 -2.20 -2.71
CA ASP A 110 -1.57 -2.74 -3.04
C ASP A 110 -0.53 -1.60 -3.15
N LEU A 111 0.32 -1.50 -2.15
CA LEU A 111 1.46 -0.58 -2.07
C LEU A 111 2.79 -1.34 -2.05
N SER A 112 2.80 -2.61 -2.47
CA SER A 112 4.01 -3.41 -2.52
C SER A 112 5.03 -2.88 -3.54
N ARG A 113 6.32 -3.17 -3.29
CA ARG A 113 7.43 -2.81 -4.19
C ARG A 113 7.48 -1.31 -4.53
N ASN A 114 7.31 -0.49 -3.52
CA ASN A 114 7.48 0.95 -3.57
C ASN A 114 8.76 1.39 -2.82
N ARG A 115 8.85 2.65 -2.44
CA ARG A 115 10.01 3.24 -1.78
C ARG A 115 9.67 3.79 -0.39
N LEU A 116 8.67 3.21 0.25
CA LEU A 116 8.28 3.61 1.60
C LEU A 116 9.37 3.22 2.60
N THR A 117 9.95 4.20 3.27
CA THR A 117 10.96 3.97 4.31
C THR A 117 10.36 3.96 5.71
N ALA A 118 9.23 4.60 5.90
CA ALA A 118 8.50 4.65 7.16
C ALA A 118 6.99 4.64 6.91
N LEU A 119 6.23 4.21 7.90
CA LEU A 119 4.79 4.33 7.93
C LEU A 119 4.40 5.31 9.04
N PRO A 120 3.30 6.08 8.86
CA PRO A 120 2.91 7.07 9.86
C PRO A 120 2.22 6.41 11.05
N ARG A 121 2.52 6.89 12.25
CA ARG A 121 1.97 6.35 13.50
C ARG A 121 0.45 6.45 13.59
N LEU A 122 -0.17 7.31 12.79
CA LEU A 122 -1.64 7.41 12.72
C LEU A 122 -2.31 6.06 12.38
N LEU A 123 -1.63 5.18 11.65
CA LEU A 123 -2.16 3.85 11.34
C LEU A 123 -2.50 3.07 12.61
N GLN A 124 -1.66 3.16 13.64
CA GLN A 124 -1.90 2.57 14.95
C GLN A 124 -2.83 3.42 15.80
N THR A 125 -2.58 4.73 15.91
CA THR A 125 -3.30 5.61 16.83
C THR A 125 -4.76 5.82 16.44
N GLU A 126 -5.07 5.81 15.15
CA GLU A 126 -6.44 5.89 14.63
C GLU A 126 -7.03 4.51 14.35
N ASN A 127 -6.32 3.43 14.71
CA ASN A 127 -6.73 2.04 14.49
C ASN A 127 -7.18 1.80 13.03
N ILE A 128 -6.36 2.24 12.08
CA ILE A 128 -6.66 2.07 10.65
C ILE A 128 -6.43 0.61 10.29
N THR A 129 -7.48 -0.03 9.84
CA THR A 129 -7.49 -1.43 9.40
C THR A 129 -7.84 -1.52 7.92
N PHE A 130 -7.48 -2.64 7.30
CA PHE A 130 -7.72 -2.92 5.90
C PHE A 130 -8.38 -4.30 5.76
N ARG A 131 -9.13 -4.51 4.69
CA ARG A 131 -9.61 -5.84 4.30
C ARG A 131 -8.52 -6.66 3.62
N TRP A 132 -7.67 -5.99 2.86
CA TRP A 132 -6.48 -6.56 2.26
C TRP A 132 -5.48 -5.44 1.96
N ILE A 133 -4.23 -5.62 2.40
CA ILE A 133 -3.15 -4.68 2.13
C ILE A 133 -1.84 -5.41 1.83
N ALA A 134 -1.10 -4.94 0.83
CA ALA A 134 0.26 -5.39 0.54
C ALA A 134 1.26 -4.24 0.75
N LEU A 135 2.30 -4.52 1.55
CA LEU A 135 3.37 -3.56 1.90
C LEU A 135 4.77 -4.14 1.63
N HIS A 136 4.87 -5.41 1.21
CA HIS A 136 6.16 -6.07 0.97
C HIS A 136 6.98 -5.39 -0.12
N GLY A 137 8.30 -5.54 -0.06
CA GLY A 137 9.21 -4.95 -1.04
C GLY A 137 9.38 -3.44 -0.91
N ASN A 138 9.05 -2.85 0.25
CA ASN A 138 9.37 -1.47 0.60
C ASN A 138 10.63 -1.44 1.48
N PRO A 139 11.52 -0.43 1.33
CA PRO A 139 12.75 -0.34 2.11
C PRO A 139 12.51 0.25 3.51
N LEU A 140 11.69 -0.44 4.33
CA LEU A 140 11.29 0.04 5.63
C LEU A 140 12.48 0.18 6.60
N SER A 141 12.55 1.31 7.32
CA SER A 141 13.46 1.51 8.44
C SER A 141 12.81 0.95 9.71
N CYS A 142 13.52 0.03 10.38
CA CYS A 142 13.07 -0.56 11.62
C CYS A 142 13.87 0.03 12.78
N ASP A 143 13.82 1.33 12.93
CA ASP A 143 14.40 2.06 14.06
C ASP A 143 13.41 2.15 15.24
N CYS A 144 13.88 2.75 16.33
CA CYS A 144 13.11 2.83 17.56
C CYS A 144 11.79 3.58 17.40
N ASP A 145 11.72 4.56 16.48
CA ASP A 145 10.50 5.32 16.21
C ASP A 145 9.42 4.47 15.52
N GLN A 146 9.85 3.41 14.85
CA GLN A 146 8.97 2.44 14.17
C GLN A 146 8.66 1.20 15.02
N SER A 147 9.01 1.16 16.29
CA SER A 147 8.79 -0.01 17.17
C SER A 147 7.32 -0.44 17.32
N TRP A 148 6.38 0.45 17.04
CA TRP A 148 4.94 0.19 17.02
C TRP A 148 4.49 -0.61 15.80
N LEU A 149 5.29 -0.63 14.73
CA LEU A 149 4.92 -1.18 13.42
C LEU A 149 4.65 -2.69 13.50
N GLU A 150 5.44 -3.41 14.28
CA GLU A 150 5.27 -4.85 14.49
C GLU A 150 3.87 -5.18 15.03
N SER A 151 3.45 -4.52 16.10
CA SER A 151 2.15 -4.77 16.72
C SER A 151 0.99 -4.40 15.80
N TRP A 152 1.11 -3.30 15.04
CA TRP A 152 0.10 -2.91 14.07
C TRP A 152 0.01 -3.91 12.92
N LEU A 153 1.13 -4.35 12.32
CA LEU A 153 1.12 -5.35 11.25
C LEU A 153 0.53 -6.68 11.72
N LYS A 154 0.84 -7.14 12.94
CA LYS A 154 0.22 -8.33 13.53
C LYS A 154 -1.29 -8.18 13.72
N SER A 155 -1.75 -6.98 14.09
CA SER A 155 -3.18 -6.72 14.28
C SER A 155 -3.99 -6.82 12.98
N LEU A 156 -3.36 -6.65 11.82
CA LEU A 156 -3.99 -6.83 10.51
C LEU A 156 -4.32 -8.31 10.21
N GLY A 157 -3.61 -9.24 10.83
CA GLY A 157 -3.84 -10.68 10.65
C GLY A 157 -3.85 -11.09 9.18
N GLY A 158 -4.89 -11.82 8.77
CA GLY A 158 -5.05 -12.31 7.39
C GLY A 158 -5.28 -11.21 6.33
N ALA A 159 -5.48 -9.96 6.75
CA ALA A 159 -5.57 -8.84 5.82
C ALA A 159 -4.21 -8.43 5.24
N LEU A 160 -3.12 -8.68 5.96
CA LEU A 160 -1.77 -8.38 5.50
C LEU A 160 -1.30 -9.44 4.49
N HIS A 161 -1.07 -9.02 3.25
CA HIS A 161 -0.57 -9.91 2.22
C HIS A 161 0.93 -10.17 2.35
N GLN A 162 1.36 -11.43 2.33
CA GLN A 162 2.75 -11.85 2.46
C GLN A 162 3.45 -11.23 3.68
N PRO A 163 2.97 -11.47 4.92
CA PRO A 163 3.49 -10.82 6.11
C PRO A 163 5.00 -11.02 6.30
N ASP A 164 5.52 -12.22 6.02
CA ASP A 164 6.94 -12.54 6.15
C ASP A 164 7.84 -11.79 5.14
N SER A 165 7.26 -11.30 4.06
CA SER A 165 7.96 -10.51 3.04
C SER A 165 7.95 -9.01 3.33
N VAL A 166 7.28 -8.55 4.40
CA VAL A 166 7.41 -7.18 4.93
C VAL A 166 8.66 -7.16 5.81
N GLN A 167 9.77 -6.69 5.26
CA GLN A 167 11.10 -6.82 5.86
C GLN A 167 11.73 -5.47 6.15
N CYS A 168 12.60 -5.45 7.16
CA CYS A 168 13.46 -4.30 7.44
C CYS A 168 14.54 -4.15 6.38
N HIS A 169 14.78 -2.91 5.94
CA HIS A 169 15.90 -2.54 5.09
C HIS A 169 17.06 -1.96 5.91
N SER A 170 16.76 -1.29 6.97
CA SER A 170 17.68 -0.72 7.96
C SER A 170 17.12 -0.89 9.37
N PRO A 171 17.94 -0.81 10.39
CA PRO A 171 19.40 -0.82 10.42
C PRO A 171 20.00 -2.18 10.03
N ASP A 172 21.32 -2.26 9.82
CA ASP A 172 22.00 -3.45 9.28
C ASP A 172 21.74 -4.72 10.11
N TRP A 173 21.61 -4.61 11.44
CA TRP A 173 21.37 -5.77 12.31
C TRP A 173 19.94 -6.32 12.22
N LEU A 174 18.99 -5.57 11.64
CA LEU A 174 17.62 -6.01 11.37
C LEU A 174 17.35 -6.25 9.87
N LYS A 175 18.32 -5.92 9.01
CA LYS A 175 18.17 -6.03 7.58
C LYS A 175 17.71 -7.44 7.15
N HIS A 176 16.70 -7.49 6.29
CA HIS A 176 16.06 -8.70 5.80
C HIS A 176 15.28 -9.51 6.85
N ARG A 177 15.18 -9.06 8.09
CA ARG A 177 14.28 -9.67 9.06
C ARG A 177 12.84 -9.25 8.79
N SER A 178 11.92 -10.19 8.86
CA SER A 178 10.49 -9.90 8.78
C SER A 178 10.07 -9.05 9.97
N VAL A 179 9.36 -7.95 9.70
CA VAL A 179 8.88 -7.02 10.76
C VAL A 179 7.97 -7.74 11.75
N VAL A 180 7.09 -8.64 11.27
CA VAL A 180 6.17 -9.39 12.14
C VAL A 180 6.87 -10.44 13.01
N SER A 181 8.14 -10.77 12.73
CA SER A 181 8.95 -11.68 13.57
C SER A 181 9.70 -10.95 14.69
N LEU A 182 9.72 -9.62 14.69
CA LEU A 182 10.41 -8.81 15.67
C LEU A 182 9.56 -8.66 16.95
N GLN A 183 10.23 -8.19 18.00
CA GLN A 183 9.62 -7.62 19.20
C GLN A 183 9.91 -6.12 19.23
N SER A 184 9.07 -5.34 19.90
CA SER A 184 9.25 -3.88 19.98
C SER A 184 10.64 -3.46 20.46
N ASP A 185 11.23 -4.24 21.40
CA ASP A 185 12.57 -3.98 21.91
C ASP A 185 13.68 -4.19 20.88
N ASP A 186 13.48 -5.06 19.88
CA ASP A 186 14.49 -5.30 18.83
C ASP A 186 14.79 -4.06 18.03
N PHE A 187 13.79 -3.19 17.81
CA PHE A 187 13.93 -1.94 17.06
C PHE A 187 14.90 -0.94 17.72
N CYS A 188 14.99 -0.98 19.06
CA CYS A 188 15.83 -0.04 19.84
C CYS A 188 17.16 -0.64 20.25
N ARG A 189 17.38 -1.94 20.07
CA ARG A 189 18.64 -2.60 20.41
C ARG A 189 19.70 -2.29 19.37
N ASN A 190 20.84 -1.77 19.86
CA ASN A 190 22.05 -1.66 19.05
C ASN A 190 23.06 -2.69 19.58
N PRO A 191 23.32 -3.80 18.85
CA PRO A 191 24.27 -4.84 19.30
C PRO A 191 25.67 -4.32 19.57
N SER A 192 26.08 -3.23 18.92
CA SER A 192 27.39 -2.61 19.14
C SER A 192 27.50 -1.98 20.53
N THR A 193 26.42 -1.42 21.06
CA THR A 193 26.41 -0.84 22.43
C THR A 193 26.35 -1.93 23.51
N GLU A 194 25.73 -3.07 23.24
CA GLU A 194 25.74 -4.20 24.17
C GLU A 194 27.14 -4.83 24.29
N ARG A 195 27.84 -5.04 23.18
CA ARG A 195 29.24 -5.52 23.22
C ARG A 195 30.16 -4.59 24.02
N MET A 196 30.01 -3.28 23.90
CA MET A 196 30.77 -2.33 24.71
C MET A 196 30.39 -2.41 26.20
N ARG A 197 29.12 -2.57 26.53
CA ARG A 197 28.69 -2.73 27.95
C ARG A 197 29.24 -4.01 28.56
N PHE A 198 29.34 -5.11 27.82
CA PHE A 198 29.97 -6.34 28.29
C PHE A 198 31.50 -6.16 28.47
N ALA A 199 32.16 -5.55 27.50
CA ALA A 199 33.62 -5.27 27.60
C ALA A 199 33.95 -4.40 28.82
N PHE A 200 33.18 -3.35 29.08
CA PHE A 200 33.34 -2.50 30.28
C PHE A 200 33.04 -3.20 31.59
N LYS A 201 32.10 -4.18 31.64
CA LYS A 201 31.84 -4.98 32.83
C LYS A 201 32.99 -5.95 33.14
N VAL A 202 33.60 -6.53 32.14
CA VAL A 202 34.73 -7.47 32.30
C VAL A 202 35.99 -6.71 32.78
N CYS A 203 36.24 -5.50 32.26
CA CYS A 203 37.38 -4.67 32.73
C CYS A 203 37.26 -4.09 34.12
N ARG A 204 36.10 -4.12 34.79
CA ARG A 204 35.95 -3.66 36.17
C ARG A 204 36.35 -4.69 37.22
N HIS A 205 36.74 -5.89 36.84
CA HIS A 205 37.12 -7.00 37.71
C HIS A 205 38.56 -7.51 37.44
N CYS A 206 39.37 -6.67 36.77
CA CYS A 206 40.82 -6.90 36.63
C CYS A 206 41.61 -6.03 37.60
#